data_ecd94a6df8e05b613acfc8278350ea3c
#
_entry.id   ecd94a6df8e05b613acfc8278350ea3c
#
_cell.length_a   1.000
_cell.length_b   1.000
_cell.length_c   1.000
_cell.angle_alpha   90.00
_cell.angle_beta   90.00
_cell.angle_gamma   90.00
#
_symmetry.space_group_name_H-M   'P 1'
#
loop_
_entity.id
_entity.type
_entity.pdbx_description
1 polymer ?
#
loop_
_entity_poly.entity_id
_entity_poly.type
_entity_poly.pdbx_seq_one_letter_code
_entity_poly.pdbx_strand_id
1 'polypeptide(L)'
;CEFLNFPVVSGNVSFYNGTNNKNIFPTPVIGGVGLIQKLDKTMNHKFKKENSNLILIGKTFGHLEQSVFFHEIYSIFEGQPPEINLVNEKNNGESVLEIIKNDLADSVHDISHGGLIVALAEMSFETQFGVKINKPKKLTNIFEYLFGEDQSRYILEIDNINLEKTEKILKNNNIFYENIGTTQKDFFEISKEIKIDIKELYQINNQWYNNY
;
A
#
# COMPACT_ATOMS: atom_id res chain seq x y z
N CYS A 1 -4.13 -17.50 -10.64
CA CYS A 1 -4.86 -16.90 -11.79
C CYS A 1 -6.33 -17.33 -11.80
N GLU A 2 -6.67 -18.64 -11.78
CA GLU A 2 -8.07 -19.10 -11.81
C GLU A 2 -8.91 -18.53 -10.64
N PHE A 3 -8.39 -18.60 -9.41
CA PHE A 3 -9.11 -18.14 -8.23
C PHE A 3 -9.46 -16.64 -8.30
N LEU A 4 -8.54 -15.82 -8.83
CA LEU A 4 -8.72 -14.37 -8.97
C LEU A 4 -9.42 -13.99 -10.30
N ASN A 5 -9.82 -14.98 -11.11
CA ASN A 5 -10.39 -14.77 -12.43
C ASN A 5 -9.50 -13.85 -13.32
N PHE A 6 -8.19 -14.08 -13.27
CA PHE A 6 -7.19 -13.35 -14.01
C PHE A 6 -6.42 -14.31 -14.93
N PRO A 7 -6.90 -14.53 -16.16
CA PRO A 7 -6.34 -15.54 -17.05
C PRO A 7 -4.96 -15.16 -17.57
N VAL A 8 -4.06 -16.13 -17.65
CA VAL A 8 -2.78 -15.99 -18.33
C VAL A 8 -3.02 -15.99 -19.84
N VAL A 9 -2.64 -14.89 -20.51
CA VAL A 9 -2.83 -14.74 -21.96
C VAL A 9 -1.52 -14.86 -22.76
N SER A 10 -0.37 -14.68 -22.09
CA SER A 10 0.97 -14.80 -22.67
C SER A 10 1.99 -15.05 -21.58
N GLY A 11 3.10 -15.63 -21.93
CA GLY A 11 4.23 -15.82 -21.03
C GLY A 11 5.51 -16.13 -21.80
N ASN A 12 6.65 -15.84 -21.15
CA ASN A 12 7.97 -16.21 -21.59
C ASN A 12 8.75 -16.84 -20.44
N VAL A 13 9.47 -17.92 -20.74
CA VAL A 13 10.37 -18.56 -19.78
C VAL A 13 11.75 -18.69 -20.41
N SER A 14 12.78 -18.20 -19.70
CA SER A 14 14.17 -18.39 -20.07
C SER A 14 14.82 -19.40 -19.12
N PHE A 15 15.33 -20.50 -19.67
CA PHE A 15 15.95 -21.55 -18.86
C PHE A 15 17.39 -21.25 -18.46
N TYR A 16 18.03 -20.29 -19.13
CA TYR A 16 19.39 -19.84 -18.81
C TYR A 16 19.38 -18.34 -18.51
N ASN A 17 19.60 -18.03 -17.25
CA ASN A 17 19.66 -16.65 -16.74
C ASN A 17 20.96 -16.47 -15.95
N GLY A 18 21.99 -16.00 -16.61
CA GLY A 18 23.28 -15.77 -15.99
C GLY A 18 24.07 -14.65 -16.65
N THR A 19 24.92 -14.00 -15.88
CA THR A 19 25.84 -12.97 -16.33
C THR A 19 27.21 -13.21 -15.69
N ASN A 20 28.28 -13.23 -16.49
CA ASN A 20 29.65 -13.43 -16.01
C ASN A 20 29.81 -14.67 -15.10
N ASN A 21 29.27 -15.81 -15.52
CA ASN A 21 29.25 -17.08 -14.78
C ASN A 21 28.52 -17.03 -13.41
N LYS A 22 27.68 -16.04 -13.18
CA LYS A 22 26.80 -15.96 -11.99
C LYS A 22 25.34 -16.08 -12.44
N ASN A 23 24.57 -16.90 -11.73
CA ASN A 23 23.13 -16.97 -11.94
C ASN A 23 22.46 -15.70 -11.38
N ILE A 24 21.44 -15.23 -12.09
CA ILE A 24 20.56 -14.18 -11.55
C ILE A 24 19.50 -14.80 -10.63
N PHE A 25 18.88 -14.00 -9.80
CA PHE A 25 17.78 -14.46 -8.97
C PHE A 25 16.60 -14.92 -9.84
N PRO A 26 15.89 -16.02 -9.49
CA PRO A 26 14.73 -16.52 -10.21
C PRO A 26 13.50 -15.64 -9.92
N THR A 27 13.47 -14.44 -10.48
CA THR A 27 12.42 -13.45 -10.23
C THR A 27 11.39 -13.47 -11.34
N PRO A 28 10.13 -13.90 -11.08
CA PRO A 28 9.05 -13.78 -12.03
C PRO A 28 8.60 -12.31 -12.12
N VAL A 29 8.34 -11.85 -13.34
CA VAL A 29 7.73 -10.55 -13.61
C VAL A 29 6.34 -10.76 -14.17
N ILE A 30 5.33 -10.19 -13.55
CA ILE A 30 3.93 -10.37 -13.96
C ILE A 30 3.37 -9.01 -14.40
N GLY A 31 2.97 -8.93 -15.67
CA GLY A 31 2.25 -7.78 -16.21
C GLY A 31 0.75 -8.06 -16.22
N GLY A 32 -0.05 -7.10 -15.80
CA GLY A 32 -1.49 -7.16 -15.86
C GLY A 32 -2.07 -6.13 -16.83
N VAL A 33 -3.08 -6.53 -17.61
CA VAL A 33 -3.82 -5.65 -18.49
C VAL A 33 -5.29 -5.67 -18.10
N GLY A 34 -5.87 -4.49 -17.85
CA GLY A 34 -7.27 -4.30 -17.52
C GLY A 34 -7.92 -3.28 -18.46
N LEU A 35 -9.24 -3.41 -18.66
CA LEU A 35 -10.04 -2.47 -19.42
C LEU A 35 -10.77 -1.50 -18.48
N ILE A 36 -10.47 -0.21 -18.61
CA ILE A 36 -11.19 0.86 -17.92
C ILE A 36 -12.35 1.29 -18.80
N GLN A 37 -13.58 1.08 -18.35
CA GLN A 37 -14.78 1.39 -19.12
C GLN A 37 -15.06 2.90 -19.22
N LYS A 38 -14.69 3.67 -18.17
CA LYS A 38 -14.93 5.11 -18.08
C LYS A 38 -13.71 5.78 -17.48
N LEU A 39 -13.14 6.76 -18.19
CA LEU A 39 -11.94 7.49 -17.76
C LEU A 39 -12.17 8.34 -16.50
N ASP A 40 -13.39 8.83 -16.29
CA ASP A 40 -13.77 9.60 -15.11
C ASP A 40 -13.80 8.75 -13.82
N LYS A 41 -13.71 7.42 -13.95
CA LYS A 41 -13.62 6.47 -12.85
C LYS A 41 -12.19 5.98 -12.56
N THR A 42 -11.19 6.61 -13.19
CA THR A 42 -9.80 6.30 -12.87
C THR A 42 -9.45 6.81 -11.46
N MET A 43 -8.70 6.00 -10.73
CA MET A 43 -8.21 6.35 -9.40
C MET A 43 -6.69 6.48 -9.42
N ASN A 44 -6.14 7.42 -8.65
CA ASN A 44 -4.71 7.48 -8.38
C ASN A 44 -4.46 7.46 -6.87
N HIS A 45 -3.20 7.33 -6.50
CA HIS A 45 -2.81 7.18 -5.09
C HIS A 45 -2.53 8.52 -4.36
N LYS A 46 -2.49 9.66 -5.06
CA LYS A 46 -2.09 10.95 -4.43
C LYS A 46 -3.22 11.55 -3.61
N PHE A 47 -2.91 12.00 -2.40
CA PHE A 47 -3.87 12.69 -1.53
C PHE A 47 -4.46 13.93 -2.21
N LYS A 48 -5.75 14.14 -1.98
CA LYS A 48 -6.55 15.20 -2.62
C LYS A 48 -6.99 16.30 -1.68
N LYS A 49 -7.22 15.99 -0.40
CA LYS A 49 -7.86 16.89 0.56
C LYS A 49 -7.18 16.85 1.92
N GLU A 50 -7.39 17.89 2.70
CA GLU A 50 -7.09 17.94 4.11
C GLU A 50 -8.26 17.41 4.94
N ASN A 51 -7.98 16.81 6.09
CA ASN A 51 -8.97 16.26 7.03
C ASN A 51 -9.84 15.11 6.47
N SER A 52 -9.40 14.44 5.41
CA SER A 52 -9.98 13.17 4.98
C SER A 52 -9.58 12.05 5.92
N ASN A 53 -10.45 11.05 6.08
CA ASN A 53 -10.14 9.85 6.86
C ASN A 53 -9.21 8.92 6.07
N LEU A 54 -8.29 8.27 6.77
CA LEU A 54 -7.39 7.26 6.24
C LEU A 54 -7.87 5.89 6.70
N ILE A 55 -8.45 5.14 5.76
CA ILE A 55 -9.00 3.81 6.02
C ILE A 55 -8.02 2.76 5.53
N LEU A 56 -7.45 2.00 6.47
CA LEU A 56 -6.61 0.84 6.21
C LEU A 56 -7.50 -0.40 6.09
N ILE A 57 -7.49 -1.04 4.93
CA ILE A 57 -8.15 -2.30 4.65
C ILE A 57 -7.14 -3.44 4.80
N GLY A 58 -7.58 -4.57 5.36
CA GLY A 58 -6.74 -5.75 5.62
C GLY A 58 -6.04 -5.71 6.99
N LYS A 59 -5.74 -6.89 7.50
CA LYS A 59 -5.09 -7.03 8.83
C LYS A 59 -3.58 -6.81 8.70
N THR A 60 -3.01 -6.13 9.67
CA THR A 60 -1.56 -6.02 9.85
C THR A 60 -1.12 -7.11 10.84
N PHE A 61 -0.28 -8.04 10.38
CA PHE A 61 0.38 -9.06 11.19
C PHE A 61 1.81 -8.67 11.52
N GLY A 62 2.38 -7.70 10.78
CA GLY A 62 3.69 -7.15 11.01
C GLY A 62 4.83 -8.00 10.44
N HIS A 63 4.60 -8.61 9.29
CA HIS A 63 5.59 -9.46 8.64
C HIS A 63 6.78 -8.63 8.11
N LEU A 64 7.97 -8.86 8.69
CA LEU A 64 9.19 -8.13 8.34
C LEU A 64 10.23 -8.98 7.60
N GLU A 65 10.10 -10.32 7.60
CA GLU A 65 11.02 -11.20 6.86
C GLU A 65 10.91 -10.94 5.35
N GLN A 66 12.03 -10.93 4.65
CA GLN A 66 12.11 -10.59 3.21
C GLN A 66 11.59 -9.18 2.85
N SER A 67 11.37 -8.31 3.86
CA SER A 67 10.90 -6.94 3.63
C SER A 67 12.03 -6.00 3.23
N VAL A 68 11.68 -4.92 2.56
CA VAL A 68 12.62 -3.81 2.28
C VAL A 68 13.25 -3.29 3.57
N PHE A 69 12.50 -3.23 4.67
CA PHE A 69 13.02 -2.79 5.96
C PHE A 69 14.17 -3.68 6.47
N PHE A 70 14.04 -5.01 6.40
CA PHE A 70 15.12 -5.91 6.81
C PHE A 70 16.30 -5.84 5.85
N HIS A 71 16.04 -5.73 4.54
CA HIS A 71 17.10 -5.64 3.55
C HIS A 71 17.94 -4.36 3.72
N GLU A 72 17.28 -3.20 3.75
CA GLU A 72 17.94 -1.91 3.72
C GLU A 72 18.52 -1.48 5.08
N ILE A 73 17.86 -1.80 6.19
CA ILE A 73 18.29 -1.35 7.52
C ILE A 73 19.22 -2.36 8.19
N TYR A 74 18.96 -3.65 8.03
CA TYR A 74 19.70 -4.70 8.74
C TYR A 74 20.55 -5.58 7.82
N SER A 75 20.47 -5.43 6.50
CA SER A 75 21.14 -6.31 5.51
C SER A 75 20.79 -7.80 5.72
N ILE A 76 19.58 -8.09 6.15
CA ILE A 76 19.03 -9.45 6.33
C ILE A 76 18.23 -9.81 5.09
N PHE A 77 18.64 -10.89 4.40
CA PHE A 77 18.02 -11.39 3.17
C PHE A 77 17.42 -12.79 3.35
N GLU A 78 17.28 -13.24 4.58
CA GLU A 78 16.76 -14.55 4.95
C GLU A 78 15.33 -14.43 5.48
N GLY A 79 14.63 -15.57 5.55
CA GLY A 79 13.28 -15.68 6.06
C GLY A 79 12.27 -16.12 5.02
N GLN A 80 11.02 -16.20 5.42
CA GLN A 80 9.90 -16.62 4.57
C GLN A 80 9.16 -15.39 4.03
N PRO A 81 8.57 -15.47 2.83
CA PRO A 81 7.65 -14.43 2.37
C PRO A 81 6.37 -14.42 3.22
N PRO A 82 5.61 -13.31 3.23
CA PRO A 82 4.35 -13.25 3.94
C PRO A 82 3.35 -14.28 3.42
N GLU A 83 2.52 -14.82 4.31
CA GLU A 83 1.51 -15.81 3.96
C GLU A 83 0.44 -15.19 3.05
N ILE A 84 0.11 -15.91 1.97
CA ILE A 84 -0.89 -15.49 0.99
C ILE A 84 -2.23 -16.12 1.34
N ASN A 85 -3.27 -15.28 1.52
CA ASN A 85 -4.65 -15.71 1.63
C ASN A 85 -5.47 -15.21 0.44
N LEU A 86 -5.68 -16.09 -0.56
CA LEU A 86 -6.37 -15.73 -1.79
C LEU A 86 -7.81 -15.25 -1.57
N VAL A 87 -8.50 -15.71 -0.52
CA VAL A 87 -9.86 -15.25 -0.19
C VAL A 87 -9.82 -13.79 0.25
N ASN A 88 -8.87 -13.43 1.11
CA ASN A 88 -8.69 -12.04 1.53
C ASN A 88 -8.27 -11.16 0.36
N GLU A 89 -7.33 -11.61 -0.49
CA GLU A 89 -6.92 -10.90 -1.70
C GLU A 89 -8.12 -10.53 -2.57
N LYS A 90 -8.95 -11.52 -2.87
CA LYS A 90 -10.14 -11.32 -3.70
C LYS A 90 -11.16 -10.39 -3.03
N ASN A 91 -11.53 -10.68 -1.79
CA ASN A 91 -12.60 -9.94 -1.12
C ASN A 91 -12.21 -8.49 -0.83
N ASN A 92 -10.98 -8.24 -0.39
CA ASN A 92 -10.47 -6.90 -0.14
C ASN A 92 -10.39 -6.10 -1.45
N GLY A 93 -9.81 -6.69 -2.51
CA GLY A 93 -9.72 -6.05 -3.82
C GLY A 93 -11.09 -5.74 -4.44
N GLU A 94 -12.05 -6.66 -4.39
CA GLU A 94 -13.41 -6.46 -4.88
C GLU A 94 -14.13 -5.34 -4.10
N SER A 95 -13.93 -5.27 -2.77
CA SER A 95 -14.51 -4.20 -1.93
C SER A 95 -13.90 -2.84 -2.22
N VAL A 96 -12.59 -2.77 -2.46
CA VAL A 96 -11.92 -1.54 -2.92
C VAL A 96 -12.48 -1.08 -4.26
N LEU A 97 -12.64 -2.01 -5.22
CA LEU A 97 -13.25 -1.69 -6.52
C LEU A 97 -14.70 -1.22 -6.39
N GLU A 98 -15.49 -1.78 -5.47
CA GLU A 98 -16.85 -1.33 -5.18
C GLU A 98 -16.86 0.10 -4.66
N ILE A 99 -15.96 0.45 -3.73
CA ILE A 99 -15.80 1.79 -3.17
C ILE A 99 -15.43 2.80 -4.28
N ILE A 100 -14.47 2.45 -5.15
CA ILE A 100 -14.06 3.28 -6.28
C ILE A 100 -15.22 3.50 -7.26
N LYS A 101 -15.94 2.45 -7.64
CA LYS A 101 -17.07 2.52 -8.59
C LYS A 101 -18.22 3.40 -8.08
N ASN A 102 -18.38 3.50 -6.76
CA ASN A 102 -19.39 4.34 -6.12
C ASN A 102 -18.90 5.76 -5.79
N ASP A 103 -17.72 6.17 -6.25
CA ASP A 103 -17.10 7.50 -6.02
C ASP A 103 -16.98 7.85 -4.53
N LEU A 104 -16.65 6.85 -3.70
CA LEU A 104 -16.57 7.04 -2.26
C LEU A 104 -15.15 7.36 -1.78
N ALA A 105 -14.12 7.00 -2.54
CA ALA A 105 -12.73 7.29 -2.23
C ALA A 105 -12.19 8.44 -3.08
N ASP A 106 -11.36 9.30 -2.51
CA ASP A 106 -10.64 10.36 -3.20
C ASP A 106 -9.30 9.88 -3.76
N SER A 107 -8.61 8.98 -3.05
CA SER A 107 -7.41 8.28 -3.52
C SER A 107 -7.29 6.90 -2.89
N VAL A 108 -6.57 6.00 -3.56
CA VAL A 108 -6.35 4.61 -3.12
C VAL A 108 -4.94 4.18 -3.46
N HIS A 109 -4.29 3.47 -2.54
CA HIS A 109 -2.99 2.83 -2.76
C HIS A 109 -2.99 1.42 -2.17
N ASP A 110 -2.32 0.48 -2.84
CA ASP A 110 -1.98 -0.81 -2.26
C ASP A 110 -0.81 -0.66 -1.28
N ILE A 111 -0.74 -1.53 -0.30
CA ILE A 111 0.40 -1.59 0.61
C ILE A 111 1.25 -2.79 0.20
N SER A 112 2.45 -2.50 -0.31
CA SER A 112 3.39 -3.50 -0.80
C SER A 112 4.79 -3.27 -0.21
N HIS A 113 5.82 -3.05 -1.02
CA HIS A 113 7.18 -2.84 -0.57
C HIS A 113 7.31 -1.66 0.40
N GLY A 114 8.00 -1.88 1.52
CA GLY A 114 8.21 -0.87 2.57
C GLY A 114 7.02 -0.66 3.51
N GLY A 115 5.92 -1.39 3.29
CA GLY A 115 4.76 -1.40 4.19
C GLY A 115 3.92 -0.12 4.18
N LEU A 116 3.15 0.06 5.25
CA LEU A 116 2.20 1.18 5.40
C LEU A 116 2.87 2.55 5.31
N ILE A 117 4.04 2.72 5.90
CA ILE A 117 4.72 4.03 5.98
C ILE A 117 5.16 4.50 4.59
N VAL A 118 5.64 3.59 3.74
CA VAL A 118 6.07 3.93 2.37
C VAL A 118 4.86 4.25 1.52
N ALA A 119 3.78 3.47 1.55
CA ALA A 119 2.55 3.77 0.83
C ALA A 119 1.98 5.16 1.19
N LEU A 120 1.93 5.51 2.48
CA LEU A 120 1.49 6.84 2.92
C LEU A 120 2.43 7.97 2.46
N ALA A 121 3.75 7.72 2.43
CA ALA A 121 4.71 8.70 1.93
C ALA A 121 4.52 8.93 0.42
N GLU A 122 4.36 7.87 -0.37
CA GLU A 122 4.09 7.96 -1.81
C GLU A 122 2.78 8.67 -2.13
N MET A 123 1.75 8.48 -1.31
CA MET A 123 0.49 9.23 -1.41
C MET A 123 0.67 10.73 -1.12
N SER A 124 1.66 11.10 -0.31
CA SER A 124 1.97 12.49 0.04
C SER A 124 2.82 13.20 -1.01
N PHE A 125 3.63 12.46 -1.79
CA PHE A 125 4.58 13.04 -2.73
C PHE A 125 3.90 13.85 -3.84
N GLU A 126 4.51 14.98 -4.19
CA GLU A 126 4.01 15.94 -5.19
C GLU A 126 2.63 16.54 -4.85
N THR A 127 2.22 16.45 -3.59
CA THR A 127 1.01 17.09 -3.05
C THR A 127 1.41 18.08 -1.96
N GLN A 128 0.42 18.81 -1.43
CA GLN A 128 0.58 19.60 -0.21
C GLN A 128 -0.01 18.90 1.03
N PHE A 129 -0.36 17.62 0.90
CA PHE A 129 -1.04 16.86 1.94
C PHE A 129 -0.14 15.74 2.45
N GLY A 130 0.06 15.71 3.74
CA GLY A 130 0.65 14.62 4.48
C GLY A 130 -0.38 13.91 5.34
N VAL A 131 0.07 13.28 6.41
CA VAL A 131 -0.78 12.45 7.25
C VAL A 131 -0.57 12.72 8.73
N LYS A 132 -1.62 12.50 9.50
CA LYS A 132 -1.58 12.40 10.96
C LYS A 132 -2.13 11.04 11.36
N ILE A 133 -1.23 10.11 11.67
CA ILE A 133 -1.53 8.72 11.98
C ILE A 133 -1.52 8.51 13.49
N ASN A 134 -2.52 7.80 13.99
CA ASN A 134 -2.58 7.37 15.38
C ASN A 134 -2.01 5.96 15.52
N LYS A 135 -1.15 5.79 16.52
CA LYS A 135 -0.61 4.47 16.86
C LYS A 135 -1.74 3.55 17.37
N PRO A 136 -1.85 2.31 16.87
CA PRO A 136 -2.83 1.38 17.38
C PRO A 136 -2.68 1.14 18.88
N LYS A 137 -3.81 1.07 19.61
CA LYS A 137 -3.81 0.92 21.08
C LYS A 137 -3.19 -0.39 21.58
N LYS A 138 -3.18 -1.43 20.77
CA LYS A 138 -2.69 -2.78 21.12
C LYS A 138 -1.41 -3.15 20.38
N LEU A 139 -0.62 -2.17 19.98
CA LEU A 139 0.59 -2.41 19.24
C LEU A 139 1.70 -2.91 20.17
N THR A 140 2.33 -4.01 19.80
CA THR A 140 3.53 -4.54 20.46
C THR A 140 4.81 -3.96 19.89
N ASN A 141 4.86 -3.73 18.57
CA ASN A 141 6.03 -3.23 17.85
C ASN A 141 5.61 -2.24 16.76
N ILE A 142 6.10 -1.00 16.86
CA ILE A 142 5.79 0.05 15.88
C ILE A 142 6.39 -0.24 14.49
N PHE A 143 7.55 -0.89 14.43
CA PHE A 143 8.20 -1.22 13.16
C PHE A 143 7.41 -2.27 12.39
N GLU A 144 6.87 -3.28 13.07
CA GLU A 144 5.98 -4.27 12.46
C GLU A 144 4.72 -3.63 11.88
N TYR A 145 4.15 -2.65 12.57
CA TYR A 145 2.97 -1.94 12.08
C TYR A 145 3.26 -1.08 10.85
N LEU A 146 4.37 -0.34 10.88
CA LEU A 146 4.69 0.64 9.84
C LEU A 146 5.34 0.01 8.61
N PHE A 147 6.24 -0.95 8.81
CA PHE A 147 7.08 -1.53 7.77
C PHE A 147 6.72 -2.97 7.40
N GLY A 148 5.76 -3.60 8.11
CA GLY A 148 5.31 -4.93 7.76
C GLY A 148 4.75 -4.99 6.34
N GLU A 149 5.15 -6.00 5.57
CA GLU A 149 4.75 -6.21 4.17
C GLU A 149 3.69 -7.31 4.04
N ASP A 150 2.73 -7.32 4.95
CA ASP A 150 1.60 -8.24 4.88
C ASP A 150 0.79 -8.06 3.59
N GLN A 151 0.24 -9.16 3.08
CA GLN A 151 -0.51 -9.18 1.83
C GLN A 151 -1.94 -8.61 1.98
N SER A 152 -2.56 -8.28 0.84
CA SER A 152 -4.00 -7.93 0.76
C SER A 152 -4.39 -6.67 1.53
N ARG A 153 -3.50 -5.67 1.59
CA ARG A 153 -3.78 -4.42 2.30
C ARG A 153 -3.84 -3.24 1.34
N TYR A 154 -4.75 -2.30 1.66
CA TYR A 154 -4.96 -1.06 0.91
C TYR A 154 -5.14 0.11 1.87
N ILE A 155 -4.71 1.29 1.46
CA ILE A 155 -5.03 2.55 2.12
C ILE A 155 -5.92 3.41 1.23
N LEU A 156 -7.00 3.93 1.81
CA LEU A 156 -7.99 4.76 1.14
C LEU A 156 -8.10 6.11 1.81
N GLU A 157 -8.09 7.17 1.02
CA GLU A 157 -8.50 8.51 1.44
C GLU A 157 -10.00 8.66 1.27
N ILE A 158 -10.72 8.89 2.36
CA ILE A 158 -12.19 8.96 2.38
C ILE A 158 -12.65 10.29 2.97
N ASP A 159 -13.37 11.09 2.19
CA ASP A 159 -14.02 12.30 2.69
C ASP A 159 -15.04 11.95 3.81
N ASN A 160 -15.17 12.83 4.79
CA ASN A 160 -16.10 12.64 5.92
C ASN A 160 -17.55 12.35 5.47
N ILE A 161 -17.99 12.95 4.36
CA ILE A 161 -19.33 12.74 3.81
C ILE A 161 -19.58 11.32 3.30
N ASN A 162 -18.50 10.62 2.93
CA ASN A 162 -18.53 9.27 2.36
C ASN A 162 -18.20 8.17 3.38
N LEU A 163 -17.72 8.55 4.58
CA LEU A 163 -17.21 7.60 5.57
C LEU A 163 -18.24 6.54 5.96
N GLU A 164 -19.44 6.94 6.32
CA GLU A 164 -20.51 6.02 6.74
C GLU A 164 -20.88 5.00 5.64
N LYS A 165 -20.96 5.48 4.38
CA LYS A 165 -21.26 4.61 3.24
C LYS A 165 -20.13 3.61 2.98
N THR A 166 -18.88 4.07 3.07
CA THR A 166 -17.69 3.22 2.93
C THR A 166 -17.66 2.14 3.99
N GLU A 167 -17.83 2.51 5.27
CA GLU A 167 -17.89 1.55 6.37
C GLU A 167 -19.00 0.53 6.22
N LYS A 168 -20.17 0.95 5.70
CA LYS A 168 -21.29 0.04 5.44
C LYS A 168 -20.94 -1.02 4.39
N ILE A 169 -20.26 -0.64 3.31
CA ILE A 169 -19.77 -1.59 2.30
C ILE A 169 -18.81 -2.57 2.94
N LEU A 170 -17.79 -2.08 3.67
CA LEU A 170 -16.79 -2.92 4.29
C LEU A 170 -17.40 -3.91 5.31
N LYS A 171 -18.35 -3.46 6.13
CA LYS A 171 -19.08 -4.32 7.08
C LYS A 171 -19.93 -5.38 6.37
N ASN A 172 -20.67 -5.00 5.32
CA ASN A 172 -21.50 -5.93 4.56
C ASN A 172 -20.68 -7.02 3.88
N ASN A 173 -19.50 -6.67 3.40
CA ASN A 173 -18.58 -7.59 2.75
C ASN A 173 -17.68 -8.35 3.75
N ASN A 174 -17.86 -8.16 5.08
CA ASN A 174 -17.06 -8.75 6.16
C ASN A 174 -15.57 -8.43 6.03
N ILE A 175 -15.21 -7.24 5.57
CA ILE A 175 -13.84 -6.78 5.42
C ILE A 175 -13.34 -6.20 6.73
N PHE A 176 -12.13 -6.63 7.14
CA PHE A 176 -11.43 -5.98 8.25
C PHE A 176 -10.87 -4.63 7.78
N TYR A 177 -11.13 -3.57 8.55
CA TYR A 177 -10.61 -2.24 8.30
C TYR A 177 -10.39 -1.46 9.60
N GLU A 178 -9.54 -0.45 9.53
CA GLU A 178 -9.24 0.48 10.61
C GLU A 178 -9.21 1.92 10.08
N ASN A 179 -9.77 2.87 10.82
CA ASN A 179 -9.51 4.28 10.60
C ASN A 179 -8.22 4.63 11.38
N ILE A 180 -7.13 4.81 10.65
CA ILE A 180 -5.79 4.97 11.23
C ILE A 180 -5.41 6.44 11.47
N GLY A 181 -6.17 7.39 10.94
CA GLY A 181 -5.87 8.81 11.09
C GLY A 181 -6.51 9.66 10.01
N THR A 182 -5.91 10.81 9.76
CA THR A 182 -6.41 11.77 8.77
C THR A 182 -5.29 12.36 7.93
N THR A 183 -5.64 12.87 6.76
CA THR A 183 -4.77 13.76 5.99
C THR A 183 -4.63 15.12 6.69
N GLN A 184 -3.49 15.76 6.54
CA GLN A 184 -3.21 17.14 7.02
C GLN A 184 -2.31 17.87 6.04
N LYS A 185 -2.12 19.17 6.21
CA LYS A 185 -1.18 19.95 5.40
C LYS A 185 0.25 19.79 5.88
N ASP A 186 1.17 19.85 4.93
CA ASP A 186 2.61 20.10 5.09
C ASP A 186 3.40 19.04 5.86
N PHE A 187 2.78 18.25 6.73
CA PHE A 187 3.51 17.34 7.60
C PHE A 187 3.08 15.88 7.47
N PHE A 188 4.08 15.01 7.58
CA PHE A 188 3.92 13.59 7.80
C PHE A 188 4.15 13.33 9.30
N GLU A 189 3.09 12.98 10.03
CA GLU A 189 3.10 12.83 11.49
C GLU A 189 2.57 11.46 11.91
N ILE A 190 3.34 10.73 12.71
CA ILE A 190 2.92 9.46 13.30
C ILE A 190 2.94 9.61 14.82
N SER A 191 1.76 9.68 15.41
CA SER A 191 1.57 9.94 16.84
C SER A 191 2.33 11.21 17.26
N LYS A 192 3.22 11.10 18.26
CA LYS A 192 4.14 12.15 18.67
C LYS A 192 5.61 11.78 18.43
N GLU A 193 5.83 10.68 17.72
CA GLU A 193 7.15 10.05 17.57
C GLU A 193 7.87 10.54 16.32
N ILE A 194 7.12 10.76 15.24
CA ILE A 194 7.65 11.20 13.95
C ILE A 194 6.87 12.41 13.48
N LYS A 195 7.57 13.48 13.11
CA LYS A 195 7.00 14.62 12.39
C LYS A 195 8.04 15.15 11.42
N ILE A 196 7.74 15.02 10.13
CA ILE A 196 8.63 15.40 9.02
C ILE A 196 7.85 16.30 8.06
N ASP A 197 8.47 17.33 7.52
CA ASP A 197 7.92 18.11 6.42
C ASP A 197 7.86 17.23 5.16
N ILE A 198 6.74 17.23 4.45
CA ILE A 198 6.57 16.38 3.26
C ILE A 198 7.52 16.76 2.12
N LYS A 199 7.93 18.03 2.03
CA LYS A 199 8.91 18.46 1.02
C LYS A 199 10.29 17.91 1.32
N GLU A 200 10.67 17.89 2.61
CA GLU A 200 11.92 17.27 3.06
C GLU A 200 11.89 15.77 2.75
N LEU A 201 10.79 15.07 3.08
CA LEU A 201 10.62 13.65 2.79
C LEU A 201 10.73 13.36 1.29
N TYR A 202 10.09 14.17 0.45
CA TYR A 202 10.14 14.05 -1.01
C TYR A 202 11.56 14.32 -1.56
N GLN A 203 12.27 15.31 -1.02
CA GLN A 203 13.66 15.60 -1.41
C GLN A 203 14.57 14.42 -1.09
N ILE A 204 14.46 13.83 0.10
CA ILE A 204 15.24 12.64 0.49
C ILE A 204 14.95 11.49 -0.47
N ASN A 205 13.69 11.23 -0.78
CA ASN A 205 13.29 10.18 -1.73
C ASN A 205 13.91 10.35 -3.11
N ASN A 206 14.10 11.58 -3.59
CA ASN A 206 14.65 11.86 -4.92
C ASN A 206 16.18 12.01 -4.96
N GLN A 207 16.85 12.06 -3.81
CA GLN A 207 18.33 12.28 -3.77
C GLN A 207 19.11 11.20 -4.50
N TRP A 208 18.67 9.95 -4.43
CA TRP A 208 19.33 8.85 -5.13
C TRP A 208 19.36 9.05 -6.65
N TYR A 209 18.30 9.63 -7.21
CA TYR A 209 18.19 9.90 -8.65
C TYR A 209 19.19 10.94 -9.14
N ASN A 210 19.52 11.91 -8.29
CA ASN A 210 20.48 12.96 -8.61
C ASN A 210 21.94 12.51 -8.49
N ASN A 211 22.18 11.37 -7.84
CA ASN A 211 23.50 10.78 -7.62
C ASN A 211 23.80 9.57 -8.53
N TYR A 212 22.87 9.25 -9.44
CA TYR A 212 23.00 8.17 -10.41
C TYR A 212 23.47 8.72 -11.76
#